data_73329457818751eb560cfa46b8467181
#
_entry.id   73329457818751eb560cfa46b8467181
#
_cell.length_a   1.000
_cell.length_b   1.000
_cell.length_c   1.000
_cell.angle_alpha   90.00
_cell.angle_beta   90.00
_cell.angle_gamma   90.00
#
_symmetry.space_group_name_H-M   'P 1'
#
loop_
_entity.id
_entity.type
_entity.pdbx_description
1 polymer ?
#
loop_
_entity_poly.entity_id
_entity_poly.type
_entity_poly.pdbx_seq_one_letter_code
_entity_poly.pdbx_strand_id
1 'polypeptide(L)'
;MLPIFLWQVPKPQLGHFDLWFADVGQGNAVLLRTANHALLYDAGPVYSETSDAGQRVLVPLLNRLGVKLDRVMLSHRDADHTGGAPAVLRAHPNADLWSSVEVGHPLANIRPVHACIAGQKWEWDGVQFEMLHPLLSDYSKLAGANGLSCVLRVDASQMAQSNMALNRNLGSALLAGDIEAPQELALLQGLTLQPVGVLLVPHHGSQTSSTIGFIEALMPQWAVVQAGYRNRYGHPAPRVVQRYESLGVPLSLSSECGAAHWQSNKPEQLHCEREVRRRYWHTPRRVEPRAAD
;
A
#
# COMPACT_ATOMS: atom_id res chain seq x y z
N MET A 1 16.90 -10.95 33.02
CA MET A 1 15.62 -10.47 32.39
C MET A 1 15.75 -9.17 31.56
N LEU A 2 16.95 -8.63 31.35
CA LEU A 2 17.20 -7.45 30.52
C LEU A 2 17.00 -7.61 28.98
N PRO A 3 17.14 -8.78 28.34
CA PRO A 3 17.09 -8.87 26.87
C PRO A 3 15.73 -8.54 26.25
N ILE A 4 14.62 -8.71 26.99
CA ILE A 4 13.26 -8.51 26.43
C ILE A 4 12.93 -7.03 26.25
N PHE A 5 13.47 -6.16 27.11
CA PHE A 5 13.24 -4.72 27.02
C PHE A 5 14.08 -4.01 25.95
N LEU A 6 15.12 -4.69 25.43
CA LEU A 6 16.00 -4.16 24.39
C LEU A 6 15.69 -4.73 23.00
N TRP A 7 14.72 -5.66 22.88
CA TRP A 7 14.38 -6.23 21.59
C TRP A 7 13.62 -5.21 20.73
N GLN A 8 14.25 -4.81 19.64
CA GLN A 8 13.65 -3.96 18.61
C GLN A 8 13.39 -4.79 17.37
N VAL A 9 12.28 -4.49 16.68
CA VAL A 9 12.01 -5.09 15.37
C VAL A 9 13.11 -4.67 14.41
N PRO A 10 13.75 -5.61 13.69
CA PRO A 10 14.80 -5.27 12.73
C PRO A 10 14.33 -4.20 11.75
N LYS A 11 15.20 -3.24 11.48
CA LYS A 11 14.99 -2.21 10.48
C LYS A 11 15.55 -2.65 9.13
N PRO A 12 15.02 -2.14 8.02
CA PRO A 12 15.65 -2.33 6.71
C PRO A 12 17.10 -1.81 6.71
N GLN A 13 17.93 -2.41 5.88
CA GLN A 13 19.29 -1.90 5.62
C GLN A 13 19.22 -0.67 4.70
N LEU A 14 20.30 0.13 4.66
CA LEU A 14 20.43 1.23 3.71
C LEU A 14 20.23 0.72 2.27
N GLY A 15 19.52 1.47 1.46
CA GLY A 15 19.14 1.10 0.11
C GLY A 15 17.95 0.13 0.00
N HIS A 16 17.42 -0.34 1.13
CA HIS A 16 16.28 -1.25 1.19
C HIS A 16 15.11 -0.68 1.98
N PHE A 17 13.92 -1.23 1.72
CA PHE A 17 12.71 -0.89 2.45
C PHE A 17 11.84 -2.12 2.69
N ASP A 18 10.91 -2.00 3.63
CA ASP A 18 9.85 -2.97 3.84
C ASP A 18 8.46 -2.33 3.82
N LEU A 19 7.47 -3.16 3.53
CA LEU A 19 6.06 -2.79 3.49
C LEU A 19 5.25 -3.68 4.43
N TRP A 20 4.41 -3.04 5.25
CA TRP A 20 3.42 -3.70 6.09
C TRP A 20 2.03 -3.30 5.62
N PHE A 21 1.33 -4.20 4.95
CA PHE A 21 -0.06 -4.03 4.53
C PHE A 21 -0.94 -4.42 5.70
N ALA A 22 -1.44 -3.44 6.46
CA ALA A 22 -2.22 -3.69 7.66
C ALA A 22 -3.63 -4.20 7.32
N ASP A 23 -4.14 -5.19 8.07
CA ASP A 23 -5.55 -5.59 7.97
C ASP A 23 -6.41 -4.57 8.74
N VAL A 24 -6.95 -3.61 8.01
CA VAL A 24 -7.83 -2.56 8.53
C VAL A 24 -9.32 -2.80 8.18
N GLY A 25 -9.65 -4.02 7.72
CA GLY A 25 -10.95 -4.31 7.15
C GLY A 25 -11.07 -3.77 5.72
N GLN A 26 -12.19 -3.12 5.39
CA GLN A 26 -12.34 -2.48 4.07
C GLN A 26 -11.61 -1.15 4.06
N GLY A 27 -10.58 -1.01 3.23
CA GLY A 27 -9.77 0.20 3.09
C GLY A 27 -8.27 -0.10 3.00
N ASN A 28 -7.48 0.90 2.65
CA ASN A 28 -6.03 0.78 2.52
C ASN A 28 -5.28 1.34 3.73
N ALA A 29 -4.21 0.66 4.11
CA ALA A 29 -3.21 1.19 5.05
C ALA A 29 -1.90 0.41 4.88
N VAL A 30 -0.86 1.08 4.38
CA VAL A 30 0.45 0.48 4.14
C VAL A 30 1.53 1.28 4.85
N LEU A 31 2.22 0.67 5.81
CA LEU A 31 3.40 1.27 6.42
C LEU A 31 4.63 0.89 5.58
N LEU A 32 5.35 1.89 5.12
CA LEU A 32 6.65 1.77 4.46
C LEU A 32 7.74 2.22 5.44
N ARG A 33 8.80 1.42 5.58
CA ARG A 33 9.97 1.80 6.37
C ARG A 33 11.24 1.67 5.54
N THR A 34 12.14 2.63 5.68
CA THR A 34 13.54 2.54 5.29
C THR A 34 14.41 2.36 6.55
N ALA A 35 15.72 2.51 6.46
CA ALA A 35 16.61 2.37 7.62
C ALA A 35 16.28 3.38 8.74
N ASN A 36 15.95 4.64 8.40
CA ASN A 36 15.74 5.72 9.36
C ASN A 36 14.42 6.47 9.21
N HIS A 37 13.70 6.26 8.09
CA HIS A 37 12.47 6.97 7.75
C HIS A 37 11.28 6.04 7.65
N ALA A 38 10.06 6.60 7.83
CA ALA A 38 8.83 5.86 7.68
C ALA A 38 7.71 6.72 7.08
N LEU A 39 6.95 6.11 6.18
CA LEU A 39 5.77 6.67 5.53
C LEU A 39 4.58 5.76 5.76
N LEU A 40 3.44 6.33 6.15
CA LEU A 40 2.16 5.63 6.13
C LEU A 40 1.39 6.07 4.89
N TYR A 41 1.08 5.12 4.00
CA TYR A 41 0.23 5.31 2.83
C TYR A 41 -1.18 4.81 3.15
N ASP A 42 -2.14 5.72 3.15
CA ASP A 42 -3.51 5.57 3.62
C ASP A 42 -3.63 5.17 5.11
N ALA A 43 -4.79 5.39 5.68
CA ALA A 43 -5.02 5.24 7.11
C ALA A 43 -6.27 4.42 7.47
N GLY A 44 -6.86 3.73 6.48
CA GLY A 44 -8.02 2.88 6.68
C GLY A 44 -9.30 3.62 7.08
N PRO A 45 -10.38 2.87 7.38
CA PRO A 45 -11.71 3.40 7.59
C PRO A 45 -11.99 3.93 8.99
N VAL A 46 -13.09 4.66 9.09
CA VAL A 46 -13.85 4.84 10.33
C VAL A 46 -14.74 3.60 10.52
N TYR A 47 -14.74 3.02 11.73
CA TYR A 47 -15.58 1.86 12.07
C TYR A 47 -16.89 2.29 12.74
N SER A 48 -16.85 3.37 13.53
CA SER A 48 -18.00 3.98 14.19
C SER A 48 -17.67 5.42 14.57
N GLU A 49 -18.63 6.16 15.13
CA GLU A 49 -18.42 7.54 15.59
C GLU A 49 -17.23 7.69 16.56
N THR A 50 -16.89 6.64 17.31
CA THR A 50 -15.84 6.66 18.35
C THR A 50 -14.67 5.75 18.03
N SER A 51 -14.60 5.15 16.83
CA SER A 51 -13.61 4.12 16.53
C SER A 51 -13.20 4.15 15.07
N ASP A 52 -11.89 4.16 14.82
CA ASP A 52 -11.28 4.18 13.50
C ASP A 52 -10.05 3.25 13.41
N ALA A 53 -9.57 3.02 12.19
CA ALA A 53 -8.40 2.19 11.92
C ALA A 53 -7.10 2.78 12.51
N GLY A 54 -7.00 4.10 12.58
CA GLY A 54 -5.85 4.78 13.18
C GLY A 54 -5.69 4.42 14.65
N GLN A 55 -6.76 4.55 15.44
CA GLN A 55 -6.74 4.23 16.88
C GLN A 55 -6.59 2.74 17.15
N ARG A 56 -7.31 1.89 16.42
CA ARG A 56 -7.41 0.45 16.75
C ARG A 56 -6.29 -0.39 16.16
N VAL A 57 -5.73 0.02 15.02
CA VAL A 57 -4.76 -0.79 14.27
C VAL A 57 -3.44 -0.06 14.11
N LEU A 58 -3.45 1.16 13.52
CA LEU A 58 -2.23 1.77 13.03
C LEU A 58 -1.36 2.34 14.15
N VAL A 59 -1.91 3.11 15.08
CA VAL A 59 -1.13 3.65 16.22
C VAL A 59 -0.56 2.51 17.08
N PRO A 60 -1.33 1.46 17.44
CA PRO A 60 -0.77 0.27 18.09
C PRO A 60 0.33 -0.44 17.30
N LEU A 61 0.18 -0.58 15.97
CA LEU A 61 1.18 -1.19 15.11
C LEU A 61 2.48 -0.37 15.10
N LEU A 62 2.38 0.95 14.88
CA LEU A 62 3.52 1.87 14.87
C LEU A 62 4.26 1.85 16.20
N ASN A 63 3.53 1.90 17.32
CA ASN A 63 4.12 1.80 18.66
C ASN A 63 4.82 0.46 18.89
N ARG A 64 4.22 -0.67 18.47
CA ARG A 64 4.84 -1.99 18.59
C ARG A 64 6.12 -2.11 17.77
N LEU A 65 6.16 -1.50 16.60
CA LEU A 65 7.33 -1.49 15.72
C LEU A 65 8.36 -0.43 16.14
N GLY A 66 8.06 0.43 17.11
CA GLY A 66 8.92 1.55 17.52
C GLY A 66 9.10 2.59 16.42
N VAL A 67 8.10 2.76 15.54
CA VAL A 67 8.17 3.63 14.36
C VAL A 67 7.63 5.02 14.69
N LYS A 68 8.40 6.04 14.29
CA LYS A 68 7.94 7.43 14.19
C LYS A 68 7.77 7.74 12.70
N LEU A 69 6.60 8.27 12.33
CA LEU A 69 6.33 8.65 10.95
C LEU A 69 6.97 9.99 10.62
N ASP A 70 7.60 10.06 9.45
CA ASP A 70 8.05 11.31 8.82
C ASP A 70 6.94 11.85 7.90
N ARG A 71 6.15 10.93 7.29
CA ARG A 71 5.10 11.27 6.32
C ARG A 71 3.86 10.41 6.47
N VAL A 72 2.69 11.05 6.37
CA VAL A 72 1.42 10.41 6.09
C VAL A 72 1.01 10.83 4.68
N MET A 73 0.77 9.86 3.81
CA MET A 73 0.29 10.07 2.46
C MET A 73 -1.09 9.45 2.32
N LEU A 74 -2.08 10.24 1.95
CA LEU A 74 -3.44 9.75 1.71
C LEU A 74 -3.71 9.80 0.22
N SER A 75 -4.02 8.66 -0.35
CA SER A 75 -4.19 8.52 -1.80
C SER A 75 -5.27 9.46 -2.33
N HIS A 76 -6.42 9.52 -1.66
CA HIS A 76 -7.54 10.40 -2.00
C HIS A 76 -8.45 10.62 -0.77
N ARG A 77 -9.59 11.27 -0.96
CA ARG A 77 -10.44 11.75 0.15
C ARG A 77 -11.38 10.71 0.77
N ASP A 78 -11.59 9.55 0.17
CA ASP A 78 -12.61 8.60 0.62
C ASP A 78 -12.30 8.05 2.02
N ALA A 79 -13.37 7.77 2.76
CA ALA A 79 -13.28 7.50 4.20
C ALA A 79 -12.52 6.21 4.56
N ASP A 80 -12.48 5.25 3.65
CA ASP A 80 -11.72 4.00 3.82
C ASP A 80 -10.21 4.15 3.55
N HIS A 81 -9.77 5.37 3.18
CA HIS A 81 -8.37 5.79 3.06
C HIS A 81 -7.98 6.84 4.11
N THR A 82 -8.92 7.72 4.46
CA THR A 82 -8.64 8.87 5.34
C THR A 82 -9.12 8.69 6.77
N GLY A 83 -10.00 7.71 7.04
CA GLY A 83 -10.73 7.60 8.30
C GLY A 83 -9.87 7.54 9.56
N GLY A 84 -8.76 6.83 9.53
CA GLY A 84 -7.82 6.74 10.66
C GLY A 84 -6.79 7.87 10.71
N ALA A 85 -6.70 8.72 9.68
CA ALA A 85 -5.67 9.75 9.58
C ALA A 85 -5.68 10.76 10.75
N PRO A 86 -6.82 11.22 11.26
CA PRO A 86 -6.84 12.13 12.42
C PRO A 86 -6.15 11.55 13.65
N ALA A 87 -6.33 10.27 13.94
CA ALA A 87 -5.70 9.60 15.08
C ALA A 87 -4.19 9.46 14.88
N VAL A 88 -3.76 9.04 13.67
CA VAL A 88 -2.35 8.90 13.31
C VAL A 88 -1.63 10.23 13.36
N LEU A 89 -2.17 11.29 12.76
CA LEU A 89 -1.56 12.63 12.73
C LEU A 89 -1.41 13.23 14.13
N ARG A 90 -2.36 12.97 15.04
CA ARG A 90 -2.23 13.40 16.45
C ARG A 90 -1.14 12.62 17.18
N ALA A 91 -0.99 11.32 16.90
CA ALA A 91 0.05 10.48 17.53
C ALA A 91 1.45 10.78 16.97
N HIS A 92 1.55 11.30 15.74
CA HIS A 92 2.79 11.63 15.05
C HIS A 92 2.82 13.11 14.62
N PRO A 93 3.00 14.06 15.58
CA PRO A 93 2.86 15.49 15.31
C PRO A 93 3.90 16.06 14.32
N ASN A 94 5.02 15.38 14.12
CA ASN A 94 6.07 15.81 13.21
C ASN A 94 5.92 15.26 11.78
N ALA A 95 4.99 14.32 11.55
CA ALA A 95 4.76 13.78 10.21
C ALA A 95 4.14 14.85 9.31
N ASP A 96 4.68 15.05 8.10
CA ASP A 96 4.03 15.84 7.07
C ASP A 96 2.81 15.09 6.48
N LEU A 97 1.87 15.82 5.89
CA LEU A 97 0.68 15.25 5.26
C LEU A 97 0.69 15.57 3.77
N TRP A 98 0.71 14.49 2.98
CA TRP A 98 0.60 14.55 1.52
C TRP A 98 -0.71 13.90 1.08
N SER A 99 -1.44 14.53 0.16
CA SER A 99 -2.70 13.97 -0.33
C SER A 99 -3.20 14.69 -1.59
N SER A 100 -4.17 14.08 -2.24
CA SER A 100 -4.98 14.70 -3.29
C SER A 100 -6.33 15.24 -2.79
N VAL A 101 -6.53 15.32 -1.47
CA VAL A 101 -7.77 15.91 -0.92
C VAL A 101 -7.95 17.36 -1.35
N GLU A 102 -9.20 17.76 -1.50
CA GLU A 102 -9.57 19.10 -1.92
C GLU A 102 -9.20 20.18 -0.90
N VAL A 103 -9.07 21.41 -1.40
CA VAL A 103 -8.88 22.58 -0.55
C VAL A 103 -10.06 22.72 0.41
N GLY A 104 -9.77 22.90 1.71
CA GLY A 104 -10.79 22.99 2.75
C GLY A 104 -11.21 21.64 3.37
N HIS A 105 -10.60 20.53 2.96
CA HIS A 105 -10.81 19.25 3.63
C HIS A 105 -10.48 19.33 5.13
N PRO A 106 -11.28 18.72 6.04
CA PRO A 106 -11.08 18.83 7.50
C PRO A 106 -9.70 18.46 8.02
N LEU A 107 -8.97 17.59 7.33
CA LEU A 107 -7.59 17.22 7.68
C LEU A 107 -6.62 18.40 7.59
N ALA A 108 -6.89 19.42 6.76
CA ALA A 108 -6.08 20.63 6.68
C ALA A 108 -6.07 21.44 7.99
N ASN A 109 -7.10 21.28 8.83
CA ASN A 109 -7.14 21.88 10.18
C ASN A 109 -6.23 21.17 11.18
N ILE A 110 -5.83 19.92 10.88
CA ILE A 110 -4.91 19.13 11.73
C ILE A 110 -3.47 19.34 11.27
N ARG A 111 -3.24 19.32 9.95
CA ARG A 111 -1.93 19.41 9.33
C ARG A 111 -2.03 20.07 7.95
N PRO A 112 -1.12 21.01 7.59
CA PRO A 112 -1.03 21.51 6.21
C PRO A 112 -0.88 20.35 5.23
N VAL A 113 -1.64 20.38 4.14
CA VAL A 113 -1.66 19.32 3.12
C VAL A 113 -0.76 19.73 1.95
N HIS A 114 0.22 18.88 1.63
CA HIS A 114 1.01 18.97 0.42
C HIS A 114 0.32 18.17 -0.68
N ALA A 115 0.07 18.79 -1.82
CA ALA A 115 -0.55 18.10 -2.94
C ALA A 115 0.39 17.04 -3.54
N CYS A 116 -0.15 15.85 -3.83
CA CYS A 116 0.52 14.86 -4.66
C CYS A 116 0.51 15.33 -6.12
N ILE A 117 1.66 15.39 -6.76
CA ILE A 117 1.76 15.79 -8.17
C ILE A 117 2.76 14.86 -8.86
N ALA A 118 2.37 14.29 -10.00
CA ALA A 118 3.24 13.43 -10.80
C ALA A 118 4.56 14.13 -11.13
N GLY A 119 5.67 13.38 -11.03
CA GLY A 119 7.03 13.88 -11.21
C GLY A 119 7.71 14.35 -9.92
N GLN A 120 7.00 14.47 -8.79
CA GLN A 120 7.65 14.68 -7.49
C GLN A 120 8.51 13.47 -7.12
N LYS A 121 9.76 13.72 -6.73
CA LYS A 121 10.73 12.69 -6.35
C LYS A 121 11.45 13.06 -5.07
N TRP A 122 11.78 12.06 -4.27
CA TRP A 122 12.69 12.22 -3.12
C TRP A 122 13.41 10.90 -2.86
N GLU A 123 14.41 10.98 -2.02
CA GLU A 123 15.19 9.83 -1.57
C GLU A 123 15.26 9.78 -0.06
N TRP A 124 15.12 8.58 0.50
CA TRP A 124 15.39 8.27 1.90
C TRP A 124 16.28 7.04 2.01
N ASP A 125 17.40 7.18 2.68
CA ASP A 125 18.31 6.06 2.95
C ASP A 125 18.77 5.28 1.70
N GLY A 126 18.85 5.94 0.54
CA GLY A 126 19.17 5.32 -0.75
C GLY A 126 17.97 4.67 -1.47
N VAL A 127 16.76 4.75 -0.90
CA VAL A 127 15.52 4.32 -1.53
C VAL A 127 14.91 5.50 -2.29
N GLN A 128 14.56 5.28 -3.56
CA GLN A 128 13.97 6.29 -4.43
C GLN A 128 12.43 6.23 -4.38
N PHE A 129 11.82 7.39 -4.36
CA PHE A 129 10.38 7.56 -4.36
C PHE A 129 9.98 8.46 -5.53
N GLU A 130 8.93 8.08 -6.26
CA GLU A 130 8.39 8.85 -7.36
C GLU A 130 6.86 8.85 -7.34
N MET A 131 6.28 10.04 -7.37
CA MET A 131 4.85 10.23 -7.57
C MET A 131 4.53 10.11 -9.06
N LEU A 132 3.71 9.14 -9.45
CA LEU A 132 3.33 8.91 -10.85
C LEU A 132 2.00 9.54 -11.23
N HIS A 133 1.13 9.81 -10.26
CA HIS A 133 -0.22 10.36 -10.44
C HIS A 133 -0.68 11.05 -9.15
N PRO A 134 -1.57 12.08 -9.21
CA PRO A 134 -2.18 12.73 -10.39
C PRO A 134 -1.25 13.74 -11.07
N LEU A 135 -1.55 14.09 -12.32
CA LEU A 135 -0.95 15.25 -12.97
C LEU A 135 -1.53 16.52 -12.36
N LEU A 136 -0.77 17.62 -12.37
CA LEU A 136 -1.27 18.91 -11.89
C LEU A 136 -2.57 19.35 -12.60
N SER A 137 -2.70 19.04 -13.90
CA SER A 137 -3.90 19.33 -14.69
C SER A 137 -5.13 18.53 -14.25
N ASP A 138 -4.97 17.41 -13.54
CA ASP A 138 -6.10 16.57 -13.15
C ASP A 138 -6.93 17.22 -12.04
N TYR A 139 -6.30 18.05 -11.20
CA TYR A 139 -6.98 18.82 -10.15
C TYR A 139 -8.00 19.85 -10.67
N SER A 140 -7.88 20.26 -11.94
CA SER A 140 -8.85 21.15 -12.58
C SER A 140 -9.99 20.41 -13.29
N LYS A 141 -9.89 19.07 -13.40
CA LYS A 141 -10.91 18.23 -14.03
C LYS A 141 -11.96 17.82 -12.99
N LEU A 142 -13.20 17.61 -13.43
CA LEU A 142 -14.25 17.01 -12.60
C LEU A 142 -14.02 15.50 -12.45
N ALA A 143 -12.85 15.12 -11.95
CA ALA A 143 -12.55 13.74 -11.65
C ALA A 143 -13.18 13.35 -10.30
N GLY A 144 -13.72 12.14 -10.20
CA GLY A 144 -14.11 11.55 -8.91
C GLY A 144 -12.91 11.39 -7.97
N ALA A 145 -13.16 11.11 -6.71
CA ALA A 145 -12.09 10.94 -5.70
C ALA A 145 -11.01 9.95 -6.16
N ASN A 146 -11.41 8.77 -6.64
CA ASN A 146 -10.53 7.72 -7.15
C ASN A 146 -9.62 8.22 -8.29
N GLY A 147 -10.18 9.05 -9.18
CA GLY A 147 -9.46 9.63 -10.31
C GLY A 147 -8.34 10.59 -9.95
N LEU A 148 -8.19 10.95 -8.67
CA LEU A 148 -7.10 11.79 -8.14
C LEU A 148 -6.18 11.00 -7.19
N SER A 149 -6.29 9.68 -7.11
CA SER A 149 -5.45 8.87 -6.20
C SER A 149 -3.96 9.13 -6.44
N CYS A 150 -3.24 9.43 -5.36
CA CYS A 150 -1.78 9.52 -5.37
C CYS A 150 -1.18 8.15 -5.67
N VAL A 151 -0.52 7.97 -6.81
CA VAL A 151 0.18 6.73 -7.15
C VAL A 151 1.65 6.88 -6.84
N LEU A 152 2.16 6.07 -5.92
CA LEU A 152 3.54 6.13 -5.46
C LEU A 152 4.32 4.91 -5.92
N ARG A 153 5.40 5.13 -6.68
CA ARG A 153 6.42 4.14 -6.96
C ARG A 153 7.57 4.27 -5.97
N VAL A 154 8.07 3.13 -5.51
CA VAL A 154 9.20 3.04 -4.58
C VAL A 154 10.20 2.03 -5.13
N ASP A 155 11.46 2.43 -5.24
CA ASP A 155 12.53 1.60 -5.76
C ASP A 155 13.68 1.50 -4.76
N ALA A 156 14.08 0.27 -4.42
CA ALA A 156 15.30 0.03 -3.67
C ALA A 156 16.54 0.44 -4.48
N SER A 157 17.63 0.79 -3.80
CA SER A 157 18.88 1.17 -4.47
C SER A 157 19.34 0.11 -5.46
N GLN A 158 19.73 0.53 -6.65
CA GLN A 158 20.31 -0.37 -7.67
C GLN A 158 21.61 -1.05 -7.19
N MET A 159 22.37 -0.39 -6.32
CA MET A 159 23.59 -0.96 -5.73
C MET A 159 23.28 -2.13 -4.77
N ALA A 160 22.07 -2.16 -4.19
CA ALA A 160 21.64 -3.22 -3.30
C ALA A 160 21.10 -4.45 -4.07
N GLN A 161 20.89 -4.34 -5.38
CA GLN A 161 20.34 -5.39 -6.23
C GLN A 161 21.47 -6.19 -6.89
N SER A 162 22.06 -7.14 -6.18
CA SER A 162 23.17 -7.98 -6.70
C SER A 162 22.78 -9.02 -7.77
N ASN A 163 21.53 -9.08 -8.22
CA ASN A 163 21.04 -10.05 -9.21
C ASN A 163 20.58 -9.40 -10.52
N MET A 164 21.53 -8.86 -11.29
CA MET A 164 21.27 -8.25 -12.60
C MET A 164 20.92 -9.26 -13.73
N ALA A 165 20.74 -10.55 -13.44
CA ALA A 165 20.58 -11.56 -14.51
C ALA A 165 19.23 -11.52 -15.26
N LEU A 166 18.20 -10.80 -14.80
CA LEU A 166 16.86 -10.81 -15.40
C LEU A 166 16.25 -9.43 -15.70
N ASN A 167 16.97 -8.34 -15.59
CA ASN A 167 16.49 -6.98 -15.92
C ASN A 167 15.14 -6.60 -15.26
N ARG A 168 14.77 -7.25 -14.12
CA ARG A 168 13.55 -6.98 -13.36
C ARG A 168 13.91 -6.29 -12.05
N ASN A 169 13.40 -5.08 -11.85
CA ASN A 169 13.54 -4.38 -10.56
C ASN A 169 12.57 -4.99 -9.52
N LEU A 170 12.86 -6.20 -9.05
CA LEU A 170 12.01 -6.90 -8.08
C LEU A 170 12.05 -6.26 -6.68
N GLY A 171 13.03 -5.41 -6.38
CA GLY A 171 13.12 -4.63 -5.15
C GLY A 171 12.27 -3.36 -5.18
N SER A 172 11.19 -3.31 -5.96
CA SER A 172 10.32 -2.14 -6.12
C SER A 172 8.87 -2.42 -5.75
N ALA A 173 8.13 -1.35 -5.47
CA ALA A 173 6.72 -1.41 -5.13
C ALA A 173 5.93 -0.33 -5.87
N LEU A 174 4.66 -0.62 -6.17
CA LEU A 174 3.68 0.37 -6.60
C LEU A 174 2.49 0.39 -5.65
N LEU A 175 2.24 1.57 -5.04
CA LEU A 175 1.07 1.85 -4.23
C LEU A 175 0.11 2.68 -5.07
N ALA A 176 -0.96 2.04 -5.54
CA ALA A 176 -1.79 2.59 -6.61
C ALA A 176 -3.03 3.37 -6.11
N GLY A 177 -3.35 3.29 -4.80
CA GLY A 177 -4.62 3.82 -4.28
C GLY A 177 -5.80 3.22 -5.02
N ASP A 178 -6.79 4.04 -5.35
CA ASP A 178 -8.02 3.58 -5.98
C ASP A 178 -8.13 4.03 -7.44
N ILE A 179 -6.98 4.13 -8.16
CA ILE A 179 -7.05 4.39 -9.60
C ILE A 179 -7.89 3.33 -10.31
N GLU A 180 -8.52 3.74 -11.39
CA GLU A 180 -9.37 2.92 -12.23
C GLU A 180 -8.81 2.84 -13.66
N ALA A 181 -9.46 2.09 -14.53
CA ALA A 181 -9.00 1.84 -15.89
C ALA A 181 -8.59 3.12 -16.68
N PRO A 182 -9.26 4.28 -16.57
CA PRO A 182 -8.82 5.50 -17.24
C PRO A 182 -7.46 6.02 -16.77
N GLN A 183 -7.16 5.95 -15.44
CA GLN A 183 -5.90 6.38 -14.89
C GLN A 183 -4.79 5.37 -15.19
N GLU A 184 -5.09 4.07 -15.13
CA GLU A 184 -4.18 2.99 -15.56
C GLU A 184 -3.75 3.20 -17.02
N LEU A 185 -4.72 3.48 -17.90
CA LEU A 185 -4.44 3.77 -19.32
C LEU A 185 -3.57 5.03 -19.50
N ALA A 186 -3.85 6.08 -18.73
CA ALA A 186 -3.05 7.30 -18.77
C ALA A 186 -1.60 7.05 -18.33
N LEU A 187 -1.39 6.25 -17.29
CA LEU A 187 -0.05 5.84 -16.84
C LEU A 187 0.68 5.03 -17.92
N LEU A 188 0.00 4.11 -18.59
CA LEU A 188 0.57 3.31 -19.69
C LEU A 188 0.96 4.14 -20.91
N GLN A 189 0.20 5.20 -21.21
CA GLN A 189 0.46 6.09 -22.34
C GLN A 189 1.53 7.14 -22.05
N GLY A 190 1.58 7.60 -20.79
CA GLY A 190 2.48 8.69 -20.37
C GLY A 190 3.85 8.23 -19.88
N LEU A 191 3.96 6.97 -19.47
CA LEU A 191 5.15 6.43 -18.81
C LEU A 191 5.51 5.05 -19.37
N THR A 192 6.80 4.74 -19.41
CA THR A 192 7.26 3.36 -19.57
C THR A 192 7.27 2.71 -18.19
N LEU A 193 6.15 2.09 -17.81
CA LEU A 193 6.07 1.38 -16.53
C LEU A 193 7.08 0.23 -16.51
N GLN A 194 7.76 0.09 -15.38
CA GLN A 194 8.72 -0.98 -15.16
C GLN A 194 8.13 -2.04 -14.23
N PRO A 195 8.51 -3.32 -14.37
CA PRO A 195 8.10 -4.38 -13.45
C PRO A 195 8.34 -4.01 -11.99
N VAL A 196 7.51 -4.56 -11.10
CA VAL A 196 7.59 -4.33 -9.65
C VAL A 196 7.61 -5.64 -8.87
N GLY A 197 8.26 -5.65 -7.71
CA GLY A 197 8.22 -6.79 -6.79
C GLY A 197 6.84 -6.93 -6.14
N VAL A 198 6.22 -5.83 -5.73
CA VAL A 198 4.89 -5.86 -5.12
C VAL A 198 3.99 -4.72 -5.62
N LEU A 199 2.73 -5.06 -5.89
CA LEU A 199 1.67 -4.13 -6.25
C LEU A 199 0.60 -4.10 -5.14
N LEU A 200 0.30 -2.92 -4.60
CA LEU A 200 -0.99 -2.71 -3.92
C LEU A 200 -2.07 -2.64 -5.00
N VAL A 201 -2.95 -3.64 -5.02
CA VAL A 201 -4.00 -3.78 -6.05
C VAL A 201 -4.91 -2.57 -6.04
N PRO A 202 -5.10 -1.89 -7.19
CA PRO A 202 -5.92 -0.70 -7.27
C PRO A 202 -7.36 -0.96 -6.83
N HIS A 203 -7.94 0.02 -6.11
CA HIS A 203 -9.36 0.07 -5.75
C HIS A 203 -9.86 -1.23 -5.13
N HIS A 204 -9.06 -1.80 -4.20
CA HIS A 204 -9.36 -3.04 -3.47
C HIS A 204 -9.68 -4.25 -4.38
N GLY A 205 -9.32 -4.19 -5.65
CA GLY A 205 -9.71 -5.18 -6.65
C GLY A 205 -11.12 -4.98 -7.19
N SER A 206 -11.61 -3.74 -7.28
CA SER A 206 -12.84 -3.38 -7.99
C SER A 206 -12.78 -3.80 -9.46
N GLN A 207 -13.91 -4.19 -10.05
CA GLN A 207 -13.98 -4.52 -11.48
C GLN A 207 -13.65 -3.33 -12.41
N THR A 208 -13.67 -2.10 -11.89
CA THR A 208 -13.33 -0.87 -12.62
C THR A 208 -11.83 -0.65 -12.77
N SER A 209 -11.02 -1.43 -12.07
CA SER A 209 -9.56 -1.33 -12.03
C SER A 209 -8.86 -2.62 -12.47
N SER A 210 -7.54 -2.65 -12.37
CA SER A 210 -6.69 -3.82 -12.64
C SER A 210 -6.87 -4.35 -14.07
N THR A 211 -6.72 -3.47 -15.06
CA THR A 211 -6.76 -3.86 -16.48
C THR A 211 -5.61 -4.82 -16.81
N ILE A 212 -5.84 -5.74 -17.76
CA ILE A 212 -4.81 -6.70 -18.17
C ILE A 212 -3.53 -5.98 -18.58
N GLY A 213 -3.63 -4.93 -19.43
CA GLY A 213 -2.46 -4.19 -19.89
C GLY A 213 -1.67 -3.53 -18.76
N PHE A 214 -2.35 -3.07 -17.68
CA PHE A 214 -1.68 -2.50 -16.51
C PHE A 214 -0.93 -3.58 -15.71
N ILE A 215 -1.54 -4.74 -15.50
CA ILE A 215 -0.90 -5.88 -14.82
C ILE A 215 0.28 -6.40 -15.63
N GLU A 216 0.13 -6.55 -16.96
CA GLU A 216 1.19 -7.00 -17.86
C GLU A 216 2.39 -6.03 -17.89
N ALA A 217 2.15 -4.72 -17.89
CA ALA A 217 3.22 -3.72 -17.85
C ALA A 217 4.01 -3.75 -16.55
N LEU A 218 3.34 -3.99 -15.42
CA LEU A 218 3.97 -4.05 -14.10
C LEU A 218 4.53 -5.42 -13.76
N MET A 219 4.00 -6.50 -14.33
CA MET A 219 4.42 -7.88 -14.06
C MET A 219 4.75 -8.11 -12.58
N PRO A 220 3.87 -7.79 -11.63
CA PRO A 220 4.21 -7.83 -10.22
C PRO A 220 4.48 -9.26 -9.77
N GLN A 221 5.50 -9.43 -8.91
CA GLN A 221 5.79 -10.74 -8.31
C GLN A 221 4.75 -11.10 -7.25
N TRP A 222 4.21 -10.09 -6.57
CA TRP A 222 3.11 -10.20 -5.61
C TRP A 222 2.09 -9.10 -5.85
N ALA A 223 0.82 -9.42 -5.74
CA ALA A 223 -0.26 -8.45 -5.70
C ALA A 223 -1.00 -8.57 -4.37
N VAL A 224 -1.12 -7.46 -3.63
CA VAL A 224 -1.76 -7.42 -2.32
C VAL A 224 -3.07 -6.67 -2.41
N VAL A 225 -4.17 -7.33 -2.05
CA VAL A 225 -5.51 -6.76 -1.97
C VAL A 225 -5.83 -6.44 -0.52
N GLN A 226 -6.08 -5.18 -0.21
CA GLN A 226 -6.60 -4.77 1.09
C GLN A 226 -8.12 -4.61 1.00
N ALA A 227 -8.86 -5.65 1.36
CA ALA A 227 -10.31 -5.68 1.32
C ALA A 227 -10.86 -6.43 2.54
N GLY A 228 -11.97 -5.95 3.08
CA GLY A 228 -12.59 -6.52 4.26
C GLY A 228 -13.19 -7.91 4.00
N TYR A 229 -13.15 -8.77 5.02
CA TYR A 229 -13.81 -10.07 4.95
C TYR A 229 -15.32 -9.90 4.69
N ARG A 230 -15.82 -10.55 3.63
CA ARG A 230 -17.23 -10.45 3.20
C ARG A 230 -17.72 -9.00 3.05
N ASN A 231 -16.86 -8.12 2.52
CA ASN A 231 -17.22 -6.73 2.32
C ASN A 231 -18.43 -6.58 1.38
N ARG A 232 -19.23 -5.55 1.61
CA ARG A 232 -20.47 -5.29 0.86
C ARG A 232 -20.27 -4.97 -0.62
N TYR A 233 -19.05 -4.64 -1.02
CA TYR A 233 -18.72 -4.28 -2.40
C TYR A 233 -18.37 -5.51 -3.26
N GLY A 234 -18.17 -6.68 -2.62
CA GLY A 234 -17.72 -7.90 -3.30
C GLY A 234 -16.29 -7.81 -3.82
N HIS A 235 -15.44 -7.02 -3.15
CA HIS A 235 -14.02 -6.90 -3.51
C HIS A 235 -13.16 -7.98 -2.82
N PRO A 236 -12.15 -8.51 -3.53
CA PRO A 236 -11.86 -8.30 -4.95
C PRO A 236 -12.94 -8.92 -5.83
N ALA A 237 -13.28 -8.26 -6.93
CA ALA A 237 -14.25 -8.78 -7.89
C ALA A 237 -13.71 -10.06 -8.55
N PRO A 238 -14.53 -11.11 -8.77
CA PRO A 238 -14.06 -12.38 -9.33
C PRO A 238 -13.32 -12.22 -10.67
N ARG A 239 -13.77 -11.30 -11.52
CA ARG A 239 -13.08 -11.01 -12.80
C ARG A 239 -11.68 -10.44 -12.60
N VAL A 240 -11.45 -9.68 -11.53
CA VAL A 240 -10.11 -9.13 -11.21
C VAL A 240 -9.21 -10.26 -10.72
N VAL A 241 -9.71 -11.12 -9.84
CA VAL A 241 -8.98 -12.33 -9.40
C VAL A 241 -8.55 -13.15 -10.60
N GLN A 242 -9.47 -13.46 -11.53
CA GLN A 242 -9.18 -14.21 -12.76
C GLN A 242 -8.10 -13.56 -13.63
N ARG A 243 -8.05 -12.21 -13.71
CA ARG A 243 -6.97 -11.51 -14.48
C ARG A 243 -5.60 -11.78 -13.90
N TYR A 244 -5.43 -11.64 -12.57
CA TYR A 244 -4.17 -11.93 -11.90
C TYR A 244 -3.78 -13.41 -12.02
N GLU A 245 -4.72 -14.33 -11.81
CA GLU A 245 -4.51 -15.78 -11.95
C GLU A 245 -4.11 -16.16 -13.38
N SER A 246 -4.78 -15.62 -14.41
CA SER A 246 -4.45 -15.90 -15.83
C SER A 246 -3.06 -15.40 -16.23
N LEU A 247 -2.53 -14.41 -15.55
CA LEU A 247 -1.19 -13.87 -15.75
C LEU A 247 -0.15 -14.50 -14.81
N GLY A 248 -0.55 -15.48 -13.98
CA GLY A 248 0.34 -16.16 -13.04
C GLY A 248 0.81 -15.28 -11.89
N VAL A 249 0.09 -14.20 -11.56
CA VAL A 249 0.43 -13.27 -10.48
C VAL A 249 -0.27 -13.73 -9.20
N PRO A 250 0.48 -14.11 -8.14
CA PRO A 250 -0.11 -14.52 -6.87
C PRO A 250 -0.77 -13.34 -6.16
N LEU A 251 -2.04 -13.54 -5.74
CA LEU A 251 -2.80 -12.60 -4.94
C LEU A 251 -2.72 -12.95 -3.46
N SER A 252 -2.50 -11.94 -2.62
CA SER A 252 -2.63 -12.02 -1.17
C SER A 252 -3.73 -11.09 -0.69
N LEU A 253 -4.74 -11.63 0.01
CA LEU A 253 -5.87 -10.88 0.53
C LEU A 253 -5.67 -10.59 2.02
N SER A 254 -5.82 -9.32 2.44
CA SER A 254 -5.71 -8.93 3.86
C SER A 254 -6.70 -9.68 4.74
N SER A 255 -7.91 -9.98 4.25
CA SER A 255 -8.92 -10.76 4.95
C SER A 255 -8.51 -12.20 5.28
N GLU A 256 -7.56 -12.77 4.53
CA GLU A 256 -7.02 -14.12 4.73
C GLU A 256 -5.64 -14.10 5.39
N CYS A 257 -4.76 -13.26 4.88
CA CYS A 257 -3.38 -13.10 5.33
C CYS A 257 -3.28 -12.42 6.70
N GLY A 258 -4.25 -11.58 7.07
CA GLY A 258 -4.07 -10.58 8.10
C GLY A 258 -3.13 -9.48 7.59
N ALA A 259 -2.24 -8.96 8.42
CA ALA A 259 -1.19 -8.11 7.91
C ALA A 259 -0.23 -8.91 7.03
N ALA A 260 0.11 -8.35 5.85
CA ALA A 260 1.14 -8.88 4.99
C ALA A 260 2.43 -8.06 5.17
N HIS A 261 3.58 -8.72 5.21
CA HIS A 261 4.89 -8.09 5.31
C HIS A 261 5.76 -8.52 4.12
N TRP A 262 6.25 -7.53 3.37
CA TRP A 262 7.13 -7.71 2.23
C TRP A 262 8.41 -6.88 2.38
N GLN A 263 9.53 -7.38 1.85
CA GLN A 263 10.84 -6.74 1.97
C GLN A 263 11.53 -6.66 0.61
N SER A 264 12.06 -5.49 0.26
CA SER A 264 12.73 -5.26 -1.03
C SER A 264 14.02 -6.07 -1.22
N ASN A 265 14.67 -6.52 -0.13
CA ASN A 265 15.85 -7.39 -0.18
C ASN A 265 15.52 -8.90 -0.25
N LYS A 266 14.24 -9.27 -0.14
CA LYS A 266 13.71 -10.63 -0.28
C LYS A 266 12.40 -10.60 -1.06
N PRO A 267 12.41 -10.07 -2.28
CA PRO A 267 11.19 -9.78 -3.03
C PRO A 267 10.36 -11.03 -3.35
N GLU A 268 10.98 -12.20 -3.33
CA GLU A 268 10.31 -13.49 -3.55
C GLU A 268 9.44 -13.93 -2.38
N GLN A 269 9.51 -13.26 -1.22
CA GLN A 269 8.81 -13.65 0.00
C GLN A 269 7.76 -12.61 0.40
N LEU A 270 6.54 -13.07 0.61
CA LEU A 270 5.48 -12.31 1.25
C LEU A 270 5.01 -13.08 2.49
N HIS A 271 5.14 -12.47 3.67
CA HIS A 271 4.79 -13.11 4.95
C HIS A 271 3.41 -12.69 5.40
N CYS A 272 2.54 -13.65 5.64
CA CYS A 272 1.20 -13.45 6.20
C CYS A 272 1.21 -13.63 7.72
N GLU A 273 0.82 -12.63 8.49
CA GLU A 273 0.81 -12.69 9.96
C GLU A 273 -0.09 -13.81 10.50
N ARG A 274 -1.21 -14.11 9.84
CA ARG A 274 -2.09 -15.22 10.25
C ARG A 274 -1.48 -16.60 10.00
N GLU A 275 -0.54 -16.74 9.08
CA GLU A 275 0.20 -18.00 8.85
C GLU A 275 1.34 -18.16 9.85
N VAL A 276 2.15 -17.10 10.02
CA VAL A 276 3.31 -17.10 10.92
C VAL A 276 2.88 -17.22 12.39
N ARG A 277 1.76 -16.58 12.77
CA ARG A 277 1.24 -16.55 14.15
C ARG A 277 -0.17 -17.11 14.24
N ARG A 278 -0.38 -18.26 13.64
CA ARG A 278 -1.70 -18.91 13.64
C ARG A 278 -2.23 -19.13 15.06
N ARG A 279 -3.47 -18.68 15.28
CA ARG A 279 -4.22 -18.88 16.52
C ARG A 279 -5.45 -19.75 16.25
N TYR A 280 -5.96 -20.43 17.26
CA TYR A 280 -7.13 -21.33 17.12
C TYR A 280 -8.42 -20.61 16.67
N TRP A 281 -8.52 -19.29 16.88
CA TRP A 281 -9.65 -18.48 16.45
C TRP A 281 -9.50 -17.88 15.04
N HIS A 282 -8.36 -18.09 14.38
CA HIS A 282 -8.20 -17.67 12.99
C HIS A 282 -8.95 -18.63 12.07
N THR A 283 -9.79 -18.10 11.18
CA THR A 283 -10.48 -18.89 10.16
C THR A 283 -9.44 -19.62 9.31
N PRO A 284 -9.55 -20.94 9.09
CA PRO A 284 -8.67 -21.65 8.18
C PRO A 284 -8.77 -21.06 6.78
N ARG A 285 -7.64 -20.93 6.06
CA ARG A 285 -7.65 -20.66 4.62
C ARG A 285 -8.51 -21.73 3.95
N ARG A 286 -9.47 -21.36 3.11
CA ARG A 286 -10.13 -22.32 2.22
C ARG A 286 -9.07 -22.80 1.23
N VAL A 287 -8.53 -23.97 1.46
CA VAL A 287 -7.81 -24.71 0.44
C VAL A 287 -8.91 -25.22 -0.50
N GLU A 288 -9.10 -24.56 -1.63
CA GLU A 288 -9.87 -25.19 -2.69
C GLU A 288 -9.13 -26.47 -3.08
N PRO A 289 -9.83 -27.65 -3.11
CA PRO A 289 -9.20 -28.86 -3.58
C PRO A 289 -8.72 -28.59 -5.02
N ARG A 290 -7.41 -28.78 -5.26
CA ARG A 290 -6.92 -28.87 -6.63
C ARG A 290 -7.85 -29.85 -7.36
N ALA A 291 -8.47 -29.40 -8.45
CA ALA A 291 -9.17 -30.31 -9.34
C ALA A 291 -8.17 -31.45 -9.65
N ALA A 292 -8.58 -32.67 -9.32
CA ALA A 292 -7.81 -33.82 -9.71
C ALA A 292 -7.85 -33.89 -11.24
N ASP A 293 -6.66 -33.91 -11.86
CA ASP A 293 -6.48 -34.15 -13.31
C ASP A 293 -7.10 -35.47 -13.75
#